data_f8b355542af9729d56f631aa63e37b3a
#
_entry.id   f8b355542af9729d56f631aa63e37b3a
#
_cell.length_a   1.000
_cell.length_b   1.000
_cell.length_c   1.000
_cell.angle_alpha   90.00
_cell.angle_beta   90.00
_cell.angle_gamma   90.00
#
_symmetry.space_group_name_H-M   'P 1'
#
loop_
_entity.id
_entity.type
_entity.pdbx_description
1 polymer ?
#
loop_
_entity_poly.entity_id
_entity_poly.type
_entity_poly.pdbx_seq_one_letter_code
_entity_poly.pdbx_strand_id
1 'polypeptide(L)'
;MPPRPARPAAACFLALAAGCRQAPPSAAREEAPPPAQAKPPAARAGAVSGTLVFKASTAGQIVPCGCSPDQRGGLPRAAAELKKLRDASPGLAYVEAGDLLFESALPRRGPAGAQAELKARTLARGEEMLGAAARAVGARDLALGAQFVAETRGKVPLLDAGAAPVVGARAALLVQAGEVPVGVLAAGLGPDPAQTVRARAAQLRRDGARAVVLLAHPRGGCQEARQLAQATLGEVDLVILGHLDDPATDPNRADPGPPALLSVEGHGQSLLRVDLQLPAGAPTGVFLAQGEAGKQAELKELDDRIARLRQQARAAPEDMRPLYADKVRELEQRRAQLASVQQAAPAGSLVITPTFIPLGPDIGDEPDVRALVAAYDEQVTEMNLRLAKQQPETCPPPQRGEPAFTGISSTGKVKGCAECHESESQFWAKTGHSHAYETLASVRKQFSLDCVRCHVTGWQQPGGVCRIDRTHVGGAGFQGRGKGRQDVQCEMCHGPGSEHAKDPPGHISAEAPVSVCIRCHEAANSPHFDDGRYRPFIVGPGHGTPLKPGEKPHPLASGSGPNEALKASLKGMQ
;
A
#
# COMPACT_ATOMS: atom_id res chain seq x y z
N MET A 1 11.26 57.94 25.44
CA MET A 1 10.13 58.87 25.63
C MET A 1 9.13 58.61 24.53
N PRO A 2 7.89 58.26 24.87
CA PRO A 2 6.80 58.04 23.88
C PRO A 2 6.00 59.32 23.66
N PRO A 3 5.16 59.35 22.66
CA PRO A 3 3.80 59.86 22.91
C PRO A 3 2.67 58.89 22.57
N ARG A 4 1.67 59.04 23.37
CA ARG A 4 0.34 58.43 23.39
C ARG A 4 -0.66 59.31 22.61
N PRO A 5 -1.97 59.04 22.71
CA PRO A 5 -2.85 58.37 21.73
C PRO A 5 -3.97 59.30 21.25
N ALA A 6 -4.75 58.89 20.23
CA ALA A 6 -5.99 59.57 19.88
C ALA A 6 -7.19 58.58 19.98
N ARG A 7 -8.22 59.10 20.59
CA ARG A 7 -9.52 58.49 20.87
C ARG A 7 -10.61 59.04 19.93
N PRO A 8 -11.89 58.65 20.03
CA PRO A 8 -12.69 58.05 18.96
C PRO A 8 -13.79 59.03 18.44
N ALA A 9 -14.37 58.68 17.31
CA ALA A 9 -15.60 59.36 16.84
C ALA A 9 -16.76 58.34 16.85
N ALA A 10 -17.77 58.71 17.60
CA ALA A 10 -19.10 58.14 17.58
C ALA A 10 -19.93 58.70 16.41
N ALA A 11 -20.70 57.89 15.75
CA ALA A 11 -21.80 58.34 14.89
C ALA A 11 -22.97 57.35 14.88
N CYS A 12 -23.99 57.87 15.42
CA CYS A 12 -25.44 57.79 15.28
C CYS A 12 -26.11 56.62 14.57
N PHE A 13 -27.03 56.07 15.32
CA PHE A 13 -28.17 55.25 14.93
C PHE A 13 -29.13 55.99 13.95
N LEU A 14 -29.59 55.23 12.96
CA LEU A 14 -30.90 55.45 12.34
C LEU A 14 -31.59 54.09 12.18
N ALA A 15 -32.63 53.94 12.98
CA ALA A 15 -33.53 52.80 12.93
C ALA A 15 -34.51 52.96 11.75
N LEU A 16 -34.62 52.00 10.90
CA LEU A 16 -35.73 51.81 9.98
C LEU A 16 -36.41 50.47 10.30
N ALA A 17 -37.59 50.62 10.87
CA ALA A 17 -38.50 49.49 11.12
C ALA A 17 -39.11 49.03 9.79
N ALA A 18 -38.80 47.78 9.40
CA ALA A 18 -39.54 47.06 8.36
C ALA A 18 -40.10 45.80 9.01
N GLY A 19 -41.42 45.68 9.03
CA GLY A 19 -42.16 44.65 9.68
C GLY A 19 -41.90 43.24 9.14
N CYS A 20 -41.49 42.36 10.00
CA CYS A 20 -41.43 40.92 9.76
C CYS A 20 -42.84 40.32 9.83
N ARG A 21 -43.38 39.93 8.68
CA ARG A 21 -44.47 38.92 8.66
C ARG A 21 -43.88 37.56 9.06
N GLN A 22 -44.30 37.06 10.19
CA GLN A 22 -44.03 35.72 10.63
C GLN A 22 -44.73 34.74 9.66
N ALA A 23 -43.96 33.88 9.02
CA ALA A 23 -44.47 32.70 8.36
C ALA A 23 -44.89 31.67 9.44
N PRO A 24 -45.95 30.88 9.22
CA PRO A 24 -46.38 29.87 10.17
C PRO A 24 -45.29 28.77 10.33
N PRO A 25 -45.18 28.17 11.52
CA PRO A 25 -44.16 27.10 11.73
C PRO A 25 -44.47 25.95 10.79
N SER A 26 -43.51 25.59 9.98
CA SER A 26 -43.51 24.33 9.20
C SER A 26 -43.63 23.19 10.17
N ALA A 27 -44.66 22.36 10.01
CA ALA A 27 -44.83 21.12 10.78
C ALA A 27 -43.57 20.28 10.68
N ALA A 28 -42.95 19.98 11.82
CA ALA A 28 -41.84 19.07 11.90
C ALA A 28 -42.27 17.74 11.24
N ARG A 29 -41.61 17.36 10.16
CA ARG A 29 -41.69 16.00 9.64
C ARG A 29 -41.16 15.10 10.75
N GLU A 30 -42.03 14.34 11.35
CA GLU A 30 -41.70 13.21 12.22
C GLU A 30 -40.77 12.27 11.42
N GLU A 31 -39.51 12.20 11.81
CA GLU A 31 -38.57 11.26 11.24
C GLU A 31 -39.13 9.85 11.50
N ALA A 32 -39.39 9.11 10.43
CA ALA A 32 -39.79 7.73 10.54
C ALA A 32 -38.77 6.97 11.39
N PRO A 33 -39.22 6.15 12.37
CA PRO A 33 -38.29 5.38 13.18
C PRO A 33 -37.41 4.51 12.28
N PRO A 34 -36.10 4.34 12.59
CA PRO A 34 -35.23 3.49 11.83
C PRO A 34 -35.85 2.10 11.69
N PRO A 35 -35.74 1.44 10.51
CA PRO A 35 -36.32 0.13 10.29
C PRO A 35 -35.87 -0.81 11.42
N ALA A 36 -36.86 -1.46 12.05
CA ALA A 36 -36.62 -2.39 13.14
C ALA A 36 -35.55 -3.40 12.70
N GLN A 37 -34.50 -3.48 13.49
CA GLN A 37 -33.44 -4.48 13.26
C GLN A 37 -34.10 -5.85 13.31
N ALA A 38 -33.90 -6.65 12.24
CA ALA A 38 -34.38 -8.02 12.21
C ALA A 38 -33.85 -8.75 13.45
N LYS A 39 -34.74 -9.37 14.20
CA LYS A 39 -34.40 -10.15 15.39
C LYS A 39 -33.32 -11.18 15.00
N PRO A 40 -32.20 -11.27 15.72
CA PRO A 40 -31.15 -12.23 15.36
C PRO A 40 -31.75 -13.63 15.26
N PRO A 41 -31.35 -14.44 14.26
CA PRO A 41 -31.85 -15.81 14.17
C PRO A 41 -31.52 -16.56 15.47
N ALA A 42 -32.47 -17.32 16.01
CA ALA A 42 -32.27 -18.13 17.20
C ALA A 42 -31.04 -19.03 17.04
N ALA A 43 -30.14 -19.02 18.04
CA ALA A 43 -28.93 -19.82 18.02
C ALA A 43 -29.26 -21.29 17.74
N ARG A 44 -28.73 -21.83 16.62
CA ARG A 44 -28.86 -23.26 16.30
C ARG A 44 -28.14 -24.10 17.35
N ALA A 45 -28.75 -25.19 17.80
CA ALA A 45 -28.23 -26.07 18.86
C ALA A 45 -27.06 -26.97 18.44
N GLY A 46 -26.37 -26.70 17.34
CA GLY A 46 -25.26 -27.48 16.80
C GLY A 46 -23.94 -26.70 16.68
N ALA A 47 -22.83 -27.38 16.41
CA ALA A 47 -21.59 -26.75 15.98
C ALA A 47 -21.84 -25.99 14.66
N VAL A 48 -21.33 -24.77 14.56
CA VAL A 48 -21.52 -23.91 13.38
C VAL A 48 -20.17 -23.45 12.84
N SER A 49 -20.13 -23.19 11.54
CA SER A 49 -18.94 -22.68 10.87
C SER A 49 -19.23 -21.39 10.10
N GLY A 50 -18.19 -20.59 9.93
CA GLY A 50 -18.27 -19.36 9.17
C GLY A 50 -16.92 -18.96 8.60
N THR A 51 -16.95 -18.15 7.57
CA THR A 51 -15.73 -17.63 6.91
C THR A 51 -15.78 -16.12 6.84
N LEU A 52 -14.70 -15.49 7.32
CA LEU A 52 -14.41 -14.07 7.14
C LEU A 52 -13.23 -13.93 6.18
N VAL A 53 -13.22 -12.86 5.40
CA VAL A 53 -12.04 -12.44 4.65
C VAL A 53 -11.73 -11.00 5.00
N PHE A 54 -10.45 -10.72 5.23
CA PHE A 54 -9.97 -9.39 5.55
C PHE A 54 -8.96 -8.90 4.51
N LYS A 55 -8.99 -7.60 4.26
CA LYS A 55 -7.94 -6.83 3.63
C LYS A 55 -7.66 -5.63 4.51
N ALA A 56 -6.43 -5.17 4.58
CA ALA A 56 -6.02 -4.05 5.43
C ALA A 56 -4.91 -3.23 4.78
N SER A 57 -4.75 -2.00 5.23
CA SER A 57 -3.63 -1.12 4.83
C SER A 57 -3.41 -1.08 3.31
N THR A 58 -4.49 -0.99 2.53
CA THR A 58 -4.39 -0.86 1.06
C THR A 58 -3.64 0.42 0.65
N ALA A 59 -3.65 1.43 1.52
CA ALA A 59 -2.83 2.64 1.43
C ALA A 59 -2.88 3.31 0.05
N GLY A 60 -4.06 3.42 -0.53
CA GLY A 60 -4.24 4.10 -1.81
C GLY A 60 -3.80 3.29 -3.04
N GLN A 61 -3.51 2.00 -2.95
CA GLN A 61 -3.09 1.18 -4.08
C GLN A 61 -4.31 0.57 -4.80
N ILE A 62 -4.52 0.95 -6.08
CA ILE A 62 -5.60 0.39 -6.91
C ILE A 62 -5.13 -0.85 -7.68
N VAL A 63 -3.92 -0.77 -8.22
CA VAL A 63 -3.30 -1.83 -9.03
C VAL A 63 -1.92 -2.14 -8.51
N PRO A 64 -1.35 -3.31 -8.83
CA PRO A 64 0.04 -3.59 -8.51
C PRO A 64 0.95 -2.47 -9.00
N CYS A 65 1.83 -2.01 -8.15
CA CYS A 65 2.90 -1.08 -8.52
C CYS A 65 4.22 -1.81 -8.36
N GLY A 66 5.06 -1.78 -9.39
CA GLY A 66 6.38 -2.34 -9.30
C GLY A 66 6.91 -2.89 -10.61
N CYS A 67 8.23 -2.97 -10.69
CA CYS A 67 8.99 -3.50 -11.82
C CYS A 67 9.35 -4.98 -11.62
N SER A 68 8.72 -5.66 -10.68
CA SER A 68 8.90 -7.09 -10.39
C SER A 68 7.99 -7.96 -11.27
N PRO A 69 8.45 -9.12 -11.77
CA PRO A 69 7.63 -10.02 -12.56
C PRO A 69 6.47 -10.67 -11.76
N ASP A 70 6.61 -10.73 -10.44
CA ASP A 70 5.63 -11.29 -9.50
C ASP A 70 4.86 -10.21 -8.76
N GLN A 71 4.41 -9.17 -9.47
CA GLN A 71 3.62 -8.08 -8.93
C GLN A 71 2.36 -8.60 -8.25
N ARG A 72 2.23 -8.31 -6.95
CA ARG A 72 1.09 -8.72 -6.13
C ARG A 72 0.11 -7.58 -5.92
N GLY A 73 -1.14 -7.93 -5.66
CA GLY A 73 -2.19 -6.98 -5.33
C GLY A 73 -3.03 -6.56 -6.52
N GLY A 74 -3.78 -5.51 -6.28
CA GLY A 74 -4.72 -4.93 -7.24
C GLY A 74 -6.18 -5.25 -6.95
N LEU A 75 -7.00 -4.22 -7.07
CA LEU A 75 -8.43 -4.30 -6.82
C LEU A 75 -9.14 -5.34 -7.70
N PRO A 76 -8.82 -5.47 -9.03
CA PRO A 76 -9.44 -6.48 -9.88
C PRO A 76 -9.11 -7.92 -9.46
N ARG A 77 -7.88 -8.18 -9.02
CA ARG A 77 -7.47 -9.51 -8.53
C ARG A 77 -8.13 -9.85 -7.20
N ALA A 78 -8.21 -8.87 -6.29
CA ALA A 78 -8.94 -9.05 -5.03
C ALA A 78 -10.41 -9.42 -5.27
N ALA A 79 -11.05 -8.78 -6.24
CA ALA A 79 -12.43 -9.09 -6.64
C ALA A 79 -12.57 -10.49 -7.22
N ALA A 80 -11.65 -10.91 -8.11
CA ALA A 80 -11.66 -12.25 -8.69
C ALA A 80 -11.48 -13.34 -7.63
N GLU A 81 -10.53 -13.17 -6.71
CA GLU A 81 -10.32 -14.13 -5.62
C GLU A 81 -11.49 -14.16 -4.63
N LEU A 82 -12.06 -13.00 -4.25
CA LEU A 82 -13.24 -12.95 -3.40
C LEU A 82 -14.45 -13.66 -4.02
N LYS A 83 -14.64 -13.55 -5.34
CA LYS A 83 -15.68 -14.27 -6.06
C LYS A 83 -15.48 -15.79 -5.95
N LYS A 84 -14.28 -16.26 -6.23
CA LYS A 84 -13.90 -17.68 -6.09
C LYS A 84 -14.10 -18.18 -4.65
N LEU A 85 -13.72 -17.38 -3.64
CA LEU A 85 -13.90 -17.74 -2.24
C LEU A 85 -15.39 -17.79 -1.85
N ARG A 86 -16.25 -16.92 -2.40
CA ARG A 86 -17.69 -16.96 -2.18
C ARG A 86 -18.35 -18.18 -2.80
N ASP A 87 -17.90 -18.58 -3.97
CA ASP A 87 -18.38 -19.81 -4.61
C ASP A 87 -18.03 -21.05 -3.77
N ALA A 88 -16.85 -21.06 -3.16
CA ALA A 88 -16.38 -22.15 -2.28
C ALA A 88 -16.96 -22.09 -0.86
N SER A 89 -17.32 -20.91 -0.38
CA SER A 89 -17.82 -20.67 0.98
C SER A 89 -19.04 -19.73 0.95
N PRO A 90 -20.23 -20.24 0.62
CA PRO A 90 -21.45 -19.43 0.58
C PRO A 90 -21.73 -18.74 1.93
N GLY A 91 -22.05 -17.46 1.89
CA GLY A 91 -22.24 -16.65 3.08
C GLY A 91 -20.97 -16.08 3.70
N LEU A 92 -19.81 -16.22 3.04
CA LEU A 92 -18.58 -15.54 3.42
C LEU A 92 -18.81 -14.05 3.58
N ALA A 93 -18.27 -13.45 4.66
CA ALA A 93 -18.27 -12.01 4.85
C ALA A 93 -16.88 -11.42 4.60
N TYR A 94 -16.81 -10.39 3.75
CA TYR A 94 -15.60 -9.64 3.49
C TYR A 94 -15.62 -8.33 4.29
N VAL A 95 -14.51 -8.02 4.97
CA VAL A 95 -14.32 -6.82 5.78
C VAL A 95 -13.03 -6.12 5.41
N GLU A 96 -13.11 -4.83 5.07
CA GLU A 96 -11.95 -3.96 4.92
C GLU A 96 -11.54 -3.41 6.28
N ALA A 97 -10.33 -3.73 6.73
CA ALA A 97 -9.90 -3.44 8.09
C ALA A 97 -9.31 -2.02 8.28
N GLY A 98 -9.27 -1.20 7.23
CA GLY A 98 -8.95 0.24 7.27
C GLY A 98 -7.61 0.63 6.66
N ASP A 99 -7.33 1.96 6.66
CA ASP A 99 -6.25 2.57 5.90
C ASP A 99 -6.28 2.25 4.40
N LEU A 100 -7.50 2.31 3.85
CA LEU A 100 -7.78 2.01 2.46
C LEU A 100 -7.37 3.13 1.51
N LEU A 101 -7.77 4.40 1.83
CA LEU A 101 -7.97 5.45 0.83
C LEU A 101 -6.68 6.16 0.43
N PHE A 102 -5.76 6.38 1.37
CA PHE A 102 -4.58 7.21 1.16
C PHE A 102 -3.29 6.53 1.65
N GLU A 103 -2.19 6.85 0.98
CA GLU A 103 -0.85 6.40 1.35
C GLU A 103 -0.36 7.00 2.69
N SER A 104 -0.83 8.21 2.99
CA SER A 104 -0.42 8.98 4.17
C SER A 104 -1.62 9.70 4.78
N ALA A 105 -1.60 9.90 6.09
CA ALA A 105 -2.56 10.73 6.80
C ALA A 105 -2.42 12.24 6.47
N LEU A 106 -1.32 12.65 5.83
CA LEU A 106 -1.12 14.03 5.38
C LEU A 106 -1.65 14.20 3.96
N PRO A 107 -2.54 15.18 3.71
CA PRO A 107 -3.11 15.39 2.39
C PRO A 107 -2.06 15.90 1.40
N ARG A 108 -2.01 15.30 0.23
CA ARG A 108 -1.27 15.86 -0.90
C ARG A 108 -1.99 17.12 -1.41
N ARG A 109 -1.26 18.06 -2.00
CA ARG A 109 -1.80 19.32 -2.52
C ARG A 109 -1.63 19.41 -4.04
N GLY A 110 -2.36 20.38 -4.64
CA GLY A 110 -2.30 20.62 -6.07
C GLY A 110 -2.71 19.41 -6.91
N PRO A 111 -2.12 19.22 -8.10
CA PRO A 111 -2.48 18.12 -9.01
C PRO A 111 -2.34 16.72 -8.38
N ALA A 112 -1.31 16.50 -7.57
CA ALA A 112 -1.13 15.23 -6.87
C ALA A 112 -2.23 14.98 -5.83
N GLY A 113 -2.75 16.03 -5.20
CA GLY A 113 -3.91 15.94 -4.31
C GLY A 113 -5.18 15.57 -5.05
N ALA A 114 -5.44 16.22 -6.20
CA ALA A 114 -6.58 15.89 -7.05
C ALA A 114 -6.55 14.43 -7.54
N GLN A 115 -5.37 13.93 -7.94
CA GLN A 115 -5.21 12.53 -8.32
C GLN A 115 -5.44 11.59 -7.12
N ALA A 116 -4.93 11.92 -5.94
CA ALA A 116 -5.13 11.12 -4.73
C ALA A 116 -6.61 11.07 -4.32
N GLU A 117 -7.35 12.18 -4.45
CA GLU A 117 -8.79 12.24 -4.21
C GLU A 117 -9.56 11.34 -5.18
N LEU A 118 -9.29 11.44 -6.49
CA LEU A 118 -9.92 10.60 -7.51
C LEU A 118 -9.65 9.11 -7.24
N LYS A 119 -8.40 8.78 -6.86
CA LYS A 119 -7.99 7.42 -6.49
C LYS A 119 -8.76 6.90 -5.29
N ALA A 120 -8.90 7.71 -4.24
CA ALA A 120 -9.65 7.34 -3.04
C ALA A 120 -11.13 7.08 -3.32
N ARG A 121 -11.77 7.91 -4.16
CA ARG A 121 -13.16 7.67 -4.62
C ARG A 121 -13.30 6.38 -5.40
N THR A 122 -12.32 6.07 -6.26
CA THR A 122 -12.29 4.82 -7.04
C THR A 122 -12.14 3.60 -6.14
N LEU A 123 -11.23 3.65 -5.15
CA LEU A 123 -11.06 2.58 -4.17
C LEU A 123 -12.33 2.34 -3.36
N ALA A 124 -12.96 3.40 -2.85
CA ALA A 124 -14.20 3.29 -2.10
C ALA A 124 -15.33 2.65 -2.94
N ARG A 125 -15.43 3.02 -4.21
CA ARG A 125 -16.38 2.40 -5.15
C ARG A 125 -16.03 0.92 -5.41
N GLY A 126 -14.74 0.62 -5.53
CA GLY A 126 -14.26 -0.76 -5.68
C GLY A 126 -14.65 -1.62 -4.48
N GLU A 127 -14.48 -1.15 -3.26
CA GLU A 127 -14.90 -1.88 -2.05
C GLU A 127 -16.41 -2.17 -2.01
N GLU A 128 -17.21 -1.22 -2.50
CA GLU A 128 -18.65 -1.46 -2.68
C GLU A 128 -18.92 -2.58 -3.70
N MET A 129 -18.19 -2.60 -4.83
CA MET A 129 -18.30 -3.66 -5.84
C MET A 129 -17.79 -5.01 -5.32
N LEU A 130 -16.76 -5.01 -4.50
CA LEU A 130 -16.26 -6.19 -3.80
C LEU A 130 -17.26 -6.72 -2.76
N GLY A 131 -18.31 -5.97 -2.44
CA GLY A 131 -19.34 -6.36 -1.48
C GLY A 131 -18.81 -6.41 -0.04
N ALA A 132 -18.05 -5.40 0.36
CA ALA A 132 -17.58 -5.29 1.75
C ALA A 132 -18.75 -5.18 2.71
N ALA A 133 -18.80 -6.07 3.71
CA ALA A 133 -19.82 -6.07 4.76
C ALA A 133 -19.59 -4.92 5.76
N ALA A 134 -18.35 -4.48 5.91
CA ALA A 134 -17.94 -3.32 6.70
C ALA A 134 -16.58 -2.80 6.23
N ARG A 135 -16.32 -1.50 6.49
CA ARG A 135 -15.02 -0.86 6.30
C ARG A 135 -14.65 -0.09 7.57
N ALA A 136 -13.53 -0.42 8.18
CA ALA A 136 -13.00 0.38 9.27
C ALA A 136 -12.37 1.68 8.74
N VAL A 137 -12.38 2.72 9.55
CA VAL A 137 -11.74 4.00 9.27
C VAL A 137 -10.40 4.04 10.00
N GLY A 138 -9.31 4.04 9.24
CA GLY A 138 -7.97 4.23 9.76
C GLY A 138 -7.53 5.70 9.73
N ALA A 139 -6.36 5.99 10.31
CA ALA A 139 -5.83 7.35 10.36
C ALA A 139 -5.53 7.92 8.96
N ARG A 140 -5.08 7.09 8.02
CA ARG A 140 -4.80 7.50 6.65
C ARG A 140 -6.07 7.84 5.88
N ASP A 141 -7.19 7.17 6.16
CA ASP A 141 -8.46 7.45 5.51
C ASP A 141 -8.93 8.89 5.76
N LEU A 142 -8.54 9.49 6.88
CA LEU A 142 -8.90 10.84 7.29
C LEU A 142 -8.03 11.96 6.67
N ALA A 143 -7.16 11.65 5.72
CA ALA A 143 -6.27 12.66 5.09
C ALA A 143 -7.03 13.86 4.49
N LEU A 144 -8.25 13.66 3.94
CA LEU A 144 -9.14 14.74 3.47
C LEU A 144 -10.29 15.03 4.43
N GLY A 145 -10.22 14.55 5.66
CA GLY A 145 -11.19 14.78 6.71
C GLY A 145 -12.35 13.78 6.74
N ALA A 146 -13.07 13.79 7.86
CA ALA A 146 -14.18 12.86 8.14
C ALA A 146 -15.35 13.00 7.16
N GLN A 147 -15.63 14.21 6.68
CA GLN A 147 -16.69 14.45 5.70
C GLN A 147 -16.42 13.71 4.39
N PHE A 148 -15.17 13.73 3.89
CA PHE A 148 -14.80 13.01 2.67
C PHE A 148 -15.02 11.50 2.82
N VAL A 149 -14.67 10.93 3.97
CA VAL A 149 -14.89 9.49 4.26
C VAL A 149 -16.38 9.17 4.28
N ALA A 150 -17.21 10.03 4.89
CA ALA A 150 -18.66 9.86 4.92
C ALA A 150 -19.27 9.91 3.50
N GLU A 151 -18.83 10.85 2.67
CA GLU A 151 -19.29 11.00 1.28
C GLU A 151 -18.92 9.81 0.40
N THR A 152 -17.75 9.22 0.63
CA THR A 152 -17.22 8.11 -0.19
C THR A 152 -17.65 6.72 0.28
N ARG A 153 -18.40 6.60 1.37
CA ARG A 153 -18.76 5.28 1.91
C ARG A 153 -19.62 4.42 0.98
N GLY A 154 -20.41 5.04 0.09
CA GLY A 154 -21.38 4.33 -0.73
C GLY A 154 -22.39 3.58 0.15
N LYS A 155 -22.62 2.30 -0.15
CA LYS A 155 -23.48 1.39 0.63
C LYS A 155 -22.74 0.63 1.73
N VAL A 156 -21.40 0.76 1.81
CA VAL A 156 -20.58 0.03 2.77
C VAL A 156 -20.68 0.67 4.16
N PRO A 157 -21.11 -0.07 5.19
CA PRO A 157 -21.12 0.41 6.57
C PRO A 157 -19.71 0.78 7.04
N LEU A 158 -19.56 1.98 7.62
CA LEU A 158 -18.30 2.41 8.23
C LEU A 158 -18.22 1.99 9.69
N LEU A 159 -17.05 1.54 10.12
CA LEU A 159 -16.71 1.27 11.50
C LEU A 159 -15.70 2.31 11.99
N ASP A 160 -16.10 3.11 12.98
CA ASP A 160 -15.24 4.11 13.62
C ASP A 160 -15.63 4.25 15.08
N ALA A 161 -14.71 3.99 15.98
CA ALA A 161 -14.89 4.14 17.43
C ALA A 161 -14.03 5.28 17.99
N GLY A 162 -13.59 6.23 17.15
CA GLY A 162 -12.85 7.43 17.55
C GLY A 162 -13.63 8.35 18.48
N ALA A 163 -12.91 9.27 19.11
CA ALA A 163 -13.52 10.30 19.98
C ALA A 163 -14.46 11.25 19.21
N ALA A 164 -14.19 11.46 17.90
CA ALA A 164 -15.04 12.20 16.97
C ALA A 164 -15.30 11.34 15.74
N PRO A 165 -16.23 10.37 15.81
CA PRO A 165 -16.42 9.42 14.72
C PRO A 165 -16.96 10.10 13.46
N VAL A 166 -16.66 9.49 12.31
CA VAL A 166 -17.21 9.88 11.01
C VAL A 166 -18.73 9.81 11.05
N VAL A 167 -19.40 10.83 10.49
CA VAL A 167 -20.86 10.89 10.46
C VAL A 167 -21.45 9.65 9.77
N GLY A 168 -22.35 8.98 10.46
CA GLY A 168 -23.00 7.75 10.01
C GLY A 168 -22.15 6.48 10.17
N ALA A 169 -20.93 6.57 10.73
CA ALA A 169 -20.17 5.41 11.13
C ALA A 169 -20.74 4.78 12.41
N ARG A 170 -20.51 3.50 12.59
CA ARG A 170 -20.89 2.72 13.78
C ARG A 170 -19.62 2.33 14.53
N ALA A 171 -19.67 2.26 15.85
CA ALA A 171 -18.54 1.78 16.64
C ALA A 171 -18.36 0.25 16.52
N ALA A 172 -19.45 -0.46 16.24
CA ALA A 172 -19.49 -1.90 16.11
C ALA A 172 -20.66 -2.34 15.21
N LEU A 173 -20.54 -3.52 14.60
CA LEU A 173 -21.54 -4.09 13.71
C LEU A 173 -21.61 -5.61 13.89
N LEU A 174 -22.80 -6.19 13.82
CA LEU A 174 -22.98 -7.63 13.69
C LEU A 174 -22.95 -8.00 12.19
N VAL A 175 -22.04 -8.88 11.83
CA VAL A 175 -21.85 -9.39 10.46
C VAL A 175 -22.17 -10.88 10.43
N GLN A 176 -22.90 -11.33 9.43
CA GLN A 176 -23.19 -12.76 9.26
C GLN A 176 -22.07 -13.39 8.40
N ALA A 177 -21.32 -14.32 8.97
CA ALA A 177 -20.29 -15.09 8.30
C ALA A 177 -20.74 -16.56 8.21
N GLY A 178 -21.34 -16.96 7.11
CA GLY A 178 -21.99 -18.27 7.00
C GLY A 178 -23.07 -18.43 8.08
N GLU A 179 -22.91 -19.44 8.95
CA GLU A 179 -23.84 -19.67 10.06
C GLU A 179 -23.47 -18.90 11.35
N VAL A 180 -22.33 -18.18 11.35
CA VAL A 180 -21.80 -17.51 12.54
C VAL A 180 -22.11 -16.02 12.52
N PRO A 181 -22.91 -15.49 13.48
CA PRO A 181 -22.99 -14.07 13.72
C PRO A 181 -21.73 -13.59 14.43
N VAL A 182 -20.97 -12.73 13.76
CA VAL A 182 -19.70 -12.20 14.22
C VAL A 182 -19.85 -10.72 14.54
N GLY A 183 -19.49 -10.34 15.76
CA GLY A 183 -19.36 -8.95 16.14
C GLY A 183 -18.04 -8.38 15.59
N VAL A 184 -18.10 -7.33 14.80
CA VAL A 184 -16.92 -6.62 14.29
C VAL A 184 -16.92 -5.21 14.86
N LEU A 185 -15.81 -4.80 15.46
CA LEU A 185 -15.65 -3.46 16.02
C LEU A 185 -14.28 -2.90 15.66
N ALA A 186 -14.18 -1.57 15.55
CA ALA A 186 -12.90 -0.88 15.36
C ALA A 186 -12.42 -0.31 16.71
N ALA A 187 -11.11 -0.37 16.97
CA ALA A 187 -10.52 0.40 18.05
C ALA A 187 -10.20 1.81 17.53
N GLY A 188 -10.87 2.81 18.11
CA GLY A 188 -10.56 4.21 17.84
C GLY A 188 -9.34 4.70 18.62
N LEU A 189 -8.82 5.85 18.22
CA LEU A 189 -7.71 6.58 18.85
C LEU A 189 -8.18 7.37 20.09
N GLY A 190 -9.04 6.78 20.92
CA GLY A 190 -9.57 7.41 22.14
C GLY A 190 -8.62 7.29 23.34
N PRO A 191 -8.92 8.01 24.45
CA PRO A 191 -8.05 8.03 25.63
C PRO A 191 -8.00 6.68 26.37
N ASP A 192 -9.05 5.85 26.30
CA ASP A 192 -9.07 4.49 26.87
C ASP A 192 -9.70 3.52 25.86
N PRO A 193 -8.91 3.05 24.88
CA PRO A 193 -9.42 2.14 23.86
C PRO A 193 -9.85 0.79 24.44
N ALA A 194 -9.20 0.30 25.49
CA ALA A 194 -9.51 -1.00 26.08
C ALA A 194 -10.89 -0.99 26.75
N GLN A 195 -11.25 0.04 27.52
CA GLN A 195 -12.55 0.16 28.13
C GLN A 195 -13.65 0.24 27.08
N THR A 196 -13.44 1.05 26.04
CA THR A 196 -14.39 1.18 24.94
C THR A 196 -14.60 -0.14 24.22
N VAL A 197 -13.53 -0.87 23.91
CA VAL A 197 -13.59 -2.19 23.26
C VAL A 197 -14.36 -3.19 24.12
N ARG A 198 -14.04 -3.30 25.43
CA ARG A 198 -14.75 -4.21 26.34
C ARG A 198 -16.25 -3.93 26.37
N ALA A 199 -16.64 -2.66 26.54
CA ALA A 199 -18.06 -2.29 26.58
C ALA A 199 -18.81 -2.65 25.28
N ARG A 200 -18.18 -2.43 24.12
CA ARG A 200 -18.75 -2.74 22.81
C ARG A 200 -18.78 -4.24 22.52
N ALA A 201 -17.73 -4.97 22.88
CA ALA A 201 -17.68 -6.43 22.74
C ALA A 201 -18.79 -7.09 23.59
N ALA A 202 -18.96 -6.66 24.85
CA ALA A 202 -20.03 -7.13 25.70
C ALA A 202 -21.41 -6.82 25.13
N GLN A 203 -21.61 -5.65 24.48
CA GLN A 203 -22.87 -5.34 23.78
C GLN A 203 -23.08 -6.28 22.58
N LEU A 204 -22.09 -6.49 21.74
CA LEU A 204 -22.19 -7.41 20.61
C LEU A 204 -22.54 -8.83 21.05
N ARG A 205 -21.98 -9.30 22.17
CA ARG A 205 -22.34 -10.61 22.74
C ARG A 205 -23.84 -10.67 23.14
N ARG A 206 -24.36 -9.60 23.77
CA ARG A 206 -25.79 -9.51 24.09
C ARG A 206 -26.67 -9.47 22.85
N ASP A 207 -26.19 -8.84 21.78
CA ASP A 207 -26.86 -8.76 20.48
C ASP A 207 -26.79 -10.07 19.68
N GLY A 208 -26.11 -11.10 20.21
CA GLY A 208 -26.05 -12.44 19.64
C GLY A 208 -24.76 -12.79 18.92
N ALA A 209 -23.70 -11.97 19.01
CA ALA A 209 -22.40 -12.34 18.45
C ALA A 209 -21.84 -13.61 19.11
N ARG A 210 -21.48 -14.57 18.30
CA ARG A 210 -20.84 -15.82 18.74
C ARG A 210 -19.32 -15.77 18.69
N ALA A 211 -18.76 -14.87 17.88
CA ALA A 211 -17.36 -14.47 17.89
C ALA A 211 -17.27 -12.94 17.83
N VAL A 212 -16.20 -12.37 18.38
CA VAL A 212 -15.94 -10.93 18.36
C VAL A 212 -14.56 -10.66 17.79
N VAL A 213 -14.51 -9.85 16.72
CA VAL A 213 -13.31 -9.44 16.01
C VAL A 213 -13.06 -7.96 16.22
N LEU A 214 -11.85 -7.62 16.66
CA LEU A 214 -11.38 -6.26 16.82
C LEU A 214 -10.48 -5.88 15.63
N LEU A 215 -10.85 -4.81 14.92
CA LEU A 215 -10.01 -4.17 13.91
C LEU A 215 -9.18 -3.09 14.61
N ALA A 216 -7.89 -3.34 14.79
CA ALA A 216 -7.01 -2.48 15.58
C ALA A 216 -6.16 -1.58 14.69
N HIS A 217 -6.13 -0.26 15.02
CA HIS A 217 -5.33 0.75 14.35
C HIS A 217 -4.32 1.37 15.34
N PRO A 218 -3.32 0.61 15.82
CA PRO A 218 -2.36 1.10 16.80
C PRO A 218 -1.39 2.11 16.16
N ARG A 219 -1.06 3.17 16.89
CA ARG A 219 0.00 4.12 16.49
C ARG A 219 1.40 3.56 16.76
N GLY A 220 1.53 2.75 17.82
CA GLY A 220 2.78 2.11 18.24
C GLY A 220 2.99 0.71 17.64
N GLY A 221 2.35 0.38 16.53
CA GLY A 221 2.54 -0.88 15.81
C GLY A 221 2.06 -2.12 16.56
N CYS A 222 2.67 -3.27 16.26
CA CYS A 222 2.25 -4.58 16.80
C CYS A 222 2.30 -4.68 18.33
N GLN A 223 3.21 -3.96 19.00
CA GLN A 223 3.32 -4.00 20.46
C GLN A 223 2.10 -3.37 21.14
N GLU A 224 1.66 -2.21 20.67
CA GLU A 224 0.46 -1.55 21.19
C GLU A 224 -0.80 -2.39 20.90
N ALA A 225 -0.90 -2.97 19.70
CA ALA A 225 -1.99 -3.89 19.38
C ALA A 225 -2.01 -5.11 20.30
N ARG A 226 -0.86 -5.67 20.65
CA ARG A 226 -0.74 -6.79 21.60
C ARG A 226 -1.16 -6.38 23.02
N GLN A 227 -0.79 -5.21 23.46
CA GLN A 227 -1.22 -4.67 24.76
C GLN A 227 -2.74 -4.49 24.80
N LEU A 228 -3.33 -3.94 23.73
CA LEU A 228 -4.80 -3.80 23.61
C LEU A 228 -5.48 -5.16 23.59
N ALA A 229 -4.95 -6.12 22.84
CA ALA A 229 -5.45 -7.49 22.80
C ALA A 229 -5.48 -8.12 24.21
N GLN A 230 -4.38 -8.03 24.95
CA GLN A 230 -4.30 -8.53 26.31
C GLN A 230 -5.25 -7.81 27.27
N ALA A 231 -5.41 -6.50 27.14
CA ALA A 231 -6.33 -5.71 27.96
C ALA A 231 -7.81 -6.03 27.68
N THR A 232 -8.13 -6.69 26.58
CA THR A 232 -9.49 -7.08 26.16
C THR A 232 -9.70 -8.60 26.16
N LEU A 233 -8.83 -9.31 26.87
CA LEU A 233 -8.91 -10.76 27.00
C LEU A 233 -10.23 -11.19 27.62
N GLY A 234 -10.89 -12.17 27.00
CA GLY A 234 -12.18 -12.71 27.40
C GLY A 234 -13.39 -12.05 26.72
N GLU A 235 -13.25 -10.82 26.21
CA GLU A 235 -14.31 -10.13 25.45
C GLU A 235 -14.09 -10.22 23.94
N VAL A 236 -12.83 -10.16 23.49
CA VAL A 236 -12.42 -10.24 22.08
C VAL A 236 -11.78 -11.59 21.80
N ASP A 237 -12.14 -12.23 20.69
CA ASP A 237 -11.61 -13.54 20.29
C ASP A 237 -10.45 -13.40 19.30
N LEU A 238 -10.52 -12.41 18.42
CA LEU A 238 -9.57 -12.19 17.34
C LEU A 238 -9.29 -10.69 17.15
N VAL A 239 -8.03 -10.35 16.97
CA VAL A 239 -7.58 -9.00 16.61
C VAL A 239 -6.99 -9.04 15.21
N ILE A 240 -7.48 -8.18 14.32
CA ILE A 240 -6.92 -7.93 12.99
C ILE A 240 -6.22 -6.58 13.01
N LEU A 241 -4.95 -6.53 12.59
CA LEU A 241 -4.24 -5.26 12.41
C LEU A 241 -4.74 -4.57 11.14
N GLY A 242 -5.35 -3.40 11.32
CA GLY A 242 -5.80 -2.52 10.23
C GLY A 242 -4.73 -1.54 9.75
N HIS A 243 -3.62 -1.44 10.47
CA HIS A 243 -2.54 -0.50 10.20
C HIS A 243 -1.17 -1.17 10.35
N LEU A 244 -0.33 -1.06 9.31
CA LEU A 244 1.05 -1.55 9.29
C LEU A 244 1.96 -0.40 8.85
N ASP A 245 2.64 0.24 9.78
CA ASP A 245 3.61 1.30 9.49
C ASP A 245 5.03 0.77 9.31
N ASP A 246 5.33 -0.37 9.92
CA ASP A 246 6.67 -0.94 9.91
C ASP A 246 6.79 -2.07 8.88
N PRO A 247 7.49 -1.84 7.75
CA PRO A 247 7.75 -2.89 6.77
C PRO A 247 8.64 -4.02 7.30
N ALA A 248 9.32 -3.83 8.43
CA ALA A 248 10.07 -4.89 9.11
C ALA A 248 9.16 -5.83 9.93
N THR A 249 7.92 -5.45 10.17
CA THR A 249 6.92 -6.35 10.74
C THR A 249 6.57 -7.41 9.69
N ASP A 250 6.67 -8.69 10.05
CA ASP A 250 6.23 -9.78 9.18
C ASP A 250 4.78 -9.51 8.72
N PRO A 251 4.58 -9.21 7.42
CA PRO A 251 3.31 -8.70 6.94
C PRO A 251 2.17 -9.71 7.07
N ASN A 252 2.46 -11.01 6.95
CA ASN A 252 1.49 -12.10 7.07
C ASN A 252 1.76 -12.89 8.35
N ARG A 253 1.42 -12.30 9.50
CA ARG A 253 1.73 -12.87 10.80
C ARG A 253 0.48 -13.36 11.52
N ALA A 254 0.61 -14.54 12.12
CA ALA A 254 -0.35 -15.11 13.06
C ALA A 254 0.32 -15.28 14.43
N ASP A 255 -0.15 -14.54 15.42
CA ASP A 255 0.31 -14.64 16.81
C ASP A 255 -0.75 -15.37 17.63
N PRO A 256 -0.45 -16.58 18.15
CA PRO A 256 -1.44 -17.47 18.76
C PRO A 256 -1.87 -17.08 20.17
N GLY A 257 -1.32 -16.01 20.74
CA GLY A 257 -1.75 -15.58 22.08
C GLY A 257 -3.26 -15.31 22.14
N PRO A 258 -3.93 -15.58 23.27
CA PRO A 258 -5.32 -15.15 23.44
C PRO A 258 -5.38 -13.66 23.80
N PRO A 259 -6.24 -12.86 23.11
CA PRO A 259 -6.89 -13.20 21.83
C PRO A 259 -5.85 -13.35 20.73
N ALA A 260 -6.17 -14.15 19.69
CA ALA A 260 -5.30 -14.28 18.52
C ALA A 260 -5.12 -12.91 17.83
N LEU A 261 -3.90 -12.61 17.36
CA LEU A 261 -3.60 -11.39 16.63
C LEU A 261 -3.06 -11.75 15.24
N LEU A 262 -3.72 -11.26 14.20
CA LEU A 262 -3.37 -11.49 12.82
C LEU A 262 -3.06 -10.17 12.11
N SER A 263 -2.04 -10.18 11.25
CA SER A 263 -1.77 -9.11 10.30
C SER A 263 -1.77 -9.65 8.89
N VAL A 264 -2.24 -8.86 7.94
CA VAL A 264 -2.23 -9.17 6.51
C VAL A 264 -1.34 -8.18 5.78
N GLU A 265 -0.62 -8.65 4.78
CA GLU A 265 0.26 -7.83 3.94
C GLU A 265 -0.50 -6.63 3.35
N GLY A 266 0.05 -5.43 3.55
CA GLY A 266 -0.55 -4.18 3.12
C GLY A 266 -0.52 -3.94 1.62
N HIS A 267 -0.82 -2.71 1.20
CA HIS A 267 -0.87 -2.29 -0.22
C HIS A 267 -1.79 -3.15 -1.09
N GLY A 268 -2.77 -3.84 -0.47
CA GLY A 268 -3.69 -4.73 -1.18
C GLY A 268 -3.01 -5.95 -1.81
N GLN A 269 -1.86 -6.39 -1.30
CA GLN A 269 -1.05 -7.47 -1.87
C GLN A 269 -1.54 -8.87 -1.49
N SER A 270 -2.31 -8.98 -0.41
CA SER A 270 -2.86 -10.25 0.07
C SER A 270 -4.26 -10.09 0.65
N LEU A 271 -5.01 -11.19 0.68
CA LEU A 271 -6.21 -11.35 1.49
C LEU A 271 -5.91 -12.29 2.67
N LEU A 272 -6.59 -12.08 3.77
CA LEU A 272 -6.58 -12.99 4.92
C LEU A 272 -7.95 -13.66 5.03
N ARG A 273 -8.04 -14.94 4.71
CA ARG A 273 -9.21 -15.77 5.01
C ARG A 273 -9.10 -16.29 6.44
N VAL A 274 -10.19 -16.22 7.17
CA VAL A 274 -10.33 -16.73 8.54
C VAL A 274 -11.54 -17.64 8.60
N ASP A 275 -11.30 -18.93 8.74
CA ASP A 275 -12.35 -19.91 8.96
C ASP A 275 -12.59 -20.07 10.46
N LEU A 276 -13.84 -19.98 10.86
CA LEU A 276 -14.31 -20.12 12.24
C LEU A 276 -15.09 -21.41 12.41
N GLN A 277 -14.73 -22.19 13.44
CA GLN A 277 -15.53 -23.32 13.88
C GLN A 277 -15.90 -23.12 15.35
N LEU A 278 -17.19 -23.03 15.65
CA LEU A 278 -17.69 -22.80 16.99
C LEU A 278 -18.38 -24.04 17.53
N PRO A 279 -18.21 -24.36 18.83
CA PRO A 279 -18.95 -25.42 19.49
C PRO A 279 -20.44 -25.07 19.54
N ALA A 280 -21.29 -26.08 19.88
CA ALA A 280 -22.72 -25.91 20.04
C ALA A 280 -23.08 -24.86 21.11
N GLY A 281 -22.29 -24.79 22.19
CA GLY A 281 -22.46 -23.84 23.31
C GLY A 281 -21.56 -22.60 23.18
N ALA A 282 -21.42 -21.88 24.29
CA ALA A 282 -20.43 -20.80 24.41
C ALA A 282 -19.03 -21.40 24.36
N PRO A 283 -18.10 -20.79 23.60
CA PRO A 283 -16.71 -21.24 23.56
C PRO A 283 -16.05 -21.17 24.95
N THR A 284 -15.30 -22.22 25.32
CA THR A 284 -14.50 -22.25 26.56
C THR A 284 -13.15 -21.56 26.41
N GLY A 285 -12.75 -21.22 25.19
CA GLY A 285 -11.53 -20.53 24.84
C GLY A 285 -11.38 -20.37 23.33
N VAL A 286 -10.29 -19.72 22.93
CA VAL A 286 -9.92 -19.53 21.53
C VAL A 286 -8.70 -20.39 21.20
N PHE A 287 -8.75 -21.09 20.11
CA PHE A 287 -7.65 -21.90 19.58
C PHE A 287 -7.30 -21.45 18.17
N LEU A 288 -6.09 -20.90 17.97
CA LEU A 288 -5.57 -20.58 16.65
C LEU A 288 -4.97 -21.83 16.04
N ALA A 289 -5.70 -22.41 15.09
CA ALA A 289 -5.21 -23.57 14.35
C ALA A 289 -4.31 -23.11 13.21
N GLN A 290 -3.21 -23.84 13.01
CA GLN A 290 -2.45 -23.71 11.78
C GLN A 290 -3.19 -24.49 10.69
N GLY A 291 -3.75 -23.79 9.71
CA GLY A 291 -4.41 -24.43 8.57
C GLY A 291 -3.43 -25.28 7.76
N GLU A 292 -3.90 -26.38 7.18
CA GLU A 292 -3.04 -27.28 6.38
C GLU A 292 -2.32 -26.52 5.26
N ALA A 293 -3.00 -25.63 4.56
CA ALA A 293 -2.40 -24.77 3.53
C ALA A 293 -1.28 -23.87 4.09
N GLY A 294 -1.49 -23.25 5.26
CA GLY A 294 -0.48 -22.44 5.94
C GLY A 294 0.72 -23.30 6.39
N LYS A 295 0.46 -24.47 6.94
CA LYS A 295 1.50 -25.45 7.30
C LYS A 295 2.33 -25.88 6.09
N GLN A 296 1.70 -26.21 4.97
CA GLN A 296 2.38 -26.59 3.73
C GLN A 296 3.18 -25.42 3.13
N ALA A 297 2.67 -24.19 3.20
CA ALA A 297 3.39 -23.00 2.75
C ALA A 297 4.66 -22.77 3.59
N GLU A 298 4.56 -22.87 4.93
CA GLU A 298 5.72 -22.71 5.82
C GLU A 298 6.75 -23.85 5.64
N LEU A 299 6.28 -25.08 5.46
CA LEU A 299 7.16 -26.22 5.15
C LEU A 299 7.92 -25.99 3.83
N LYS A 300 7.23 -25.51 2.80
CA LYS A 300 7.85 -25.19 1.51
C LYS A 300 8.87 -24.07 1.65
N GLU A 301 8.57 -23.01 2.40
CA GLU A 301 9.52 -21.91 2.62
C GLU A 301 10.79 -22.39 3.35
N LEU A 302 10.63 -23.25 4.37
CA LEU A 302 11.76 -23.89 5.05
C LEU A 302 12.58 -24.74 4.09
N ASP A 303 11.94 -25.54 3.22
CA ASP A 303 12.61 -26.34 2.21
C ASP A 303 13.41 -25.47 1.22
N ASP A 304 12.82 -24.40 0.72
CA ASP A 304 13.47 -23.46 -0.19
C ASP A 304 14.67 -22.75 0.49
N ARG A 305 14.53 -22.41 1.78
CA ARG A 305 15.62 -21.79 2.55
C ARG A 305 16.76 -22.75 2.84
N ILE A 306 16.45 -23.98 3.20
CA ILE A 306 17.43 -25.08 3.38
C ILE A 306 18.20 -25.31 2.07
N ALA A 307 17.49 -25.39 0.94
CA ALA A 307 18.11 -25.57 -0.38
C ALA A 307 19.08 -24.43 -0.71
N ARG A 308 18.69 -23.16 -0.49
CA ARG A 308 19.56 -22.00 -0.68
C ARG A 308 20.81 -22.05 0.20
N LEU A 309 20.66 -22.34 1.49
CA LEU A 309 21.81 -22.42 2.41
C LEU A 309 22.77 -23.56 2.04
N ARG A 310 22.26 -24.71 1.61
CA ARG A 310 23.09 -25.81 1.10
C ARG A 310 23.88 -25.41 -0.17
N GLN A 311 23.26 -24.66 -1.06
CA GLN A 311 23.94 -24.12 -2.24
C GLN A 311 25.03 -23.13 -1.84
N GLN A 312 24.76 -22.21 -0.92
CA GLN A 312 25.74 -21.24 -0.40
C GLN A 312 26.90 -21.96 0.31
N ALA A 313 26.62 -22.99 1.09
CA ALA A 313 27.65 -23.80 1.74
C ALA A 313 28.65 -24.45 0.75
N ARG A 314 28.16 -24.88 -0.43
CA ARG A 314 29.02 -25.46 -1.49
C ARG A 314 29.98 -24.43 -2.08
N ALA A 315 29.53 -23.18 -2.19
CA ALA A 315 30.32 -22.06 -2.75
C ALA A 315 31.20 -21.37 -1.68
N ALA A 316 30.97 -21.63 -0.40
CA ALA A 316 31.65 -20.95 0.70
C ALA A 316 33.07 -21.48 0.93
N PRO A 317 33.99 -20.65 1.44
CA PRO A 317 35.30 -21.06 1.96
C PRO A 317 35.14 -22.19 3.00
N GLU A 318 36.18 -23.02 3.11
CA GLU A 318 36.13 -24.26 3.91
C GLU A 318 35.86 -24.00 5.41
N ASP A 319 36.43 -22.93 5.95
CA ASP A 319 36.27 -22.47 7.32
C ASP A 319 34.84 -21.97 7.65
N MET A 320 34.08 -21.52 6.63
CA MET A 320 32.69 -21.05 6.78
C MET A 320 31.64 -22.15 6.63
N ARG A 321 31.99 -23.29 6.01
CA ARG A 321 31.03 -24.40 5.77
C ARG A 321 30.35 -24.93 7.02
N PRO A 322 31.05 -25.10 8.17
CA PRO A 322 30.40 -25.56 9.40
C PRO A 322 29.24 -24.64 9.85
N LEU A 323 29.39 -23.32 9.73
CA LEU A 323 28.35 -22.36 10.11
C LEU A 323 27.06 -22.55 9.28
N TYR A 324 27.21 -22.78 7.97
CA TYR A 324 26.06 -23.09 7.10
C TYR A 324 25.44 -24.45 7.45
N ALA A 325 26.25 -25.47 7.78
CA ALA A 325 25.77 -26.78 8.17
C ALA A 325 24.96 -26.72 9.47
N ASP A 326 25.40 -25.91 10.44
CA ASP A 326 24.69 -25.73 11.70
C ASP A 326 23.33 -25.06 11.46
N LYS A 327 23.30 -24.02 10.61
CA LYS A 327 22.05 -23.33 10.28
C LYS A 327 21.08 -24.22 9.49
N VAL A 328 21.58 -25.07 8.60
CA VAL A 328 20.77 -26.07 7.89
C VAL A 328 20.15 -27.04 8.89
N ARG A 329 20.94 -27.58 9.85
CA ARG A 329 20.42 -28.51 10.87
C ARG A 329 19.33 -27.86 11.74
N GLU A 330 19.51 -26.61 12.13
CA GLU A 330 18.48 -25.85 12.88
C GLU A 330 17.18 -25.77 12.12
N LEU A 331 17.24 -25.41 10.82
CA LEU A 331 16.04 -25.31 9.99
C LEU A 331 15.40 -26.66 9.70
N GLU A 332 16.19 -27.73 9.54
CA GLU A 332 15.68 -29.09 9.39
C GLU A 332 14.97 -29.60 10.66
N GLN A 333 15.50 -29.27 11.84
CA GLN A 333 14.84 -29.56 13.11
C GLN A 333 13.51 -28.81 13.22
N ARG A 334 13.50 -27.51 12.91
CA ARG A 334 12.26 -26.71 12.88
C ARG A 334 11.24 -27.28 11.90
N ARG A 335 11.69 -27.68 10.69
CA ARG A 335 10.85 -28.31 9.68
C ARG A 335 10.25 -29.63 10.17
N ALA A 336 11.04 -30.48 10.81
CA ALA A 336 10.58 -31.77 11.38
C ALA A 336 9.56 -31.52 12.51
N GLN A 337 9.79 -30.58 13.39
CA GLN A 337 8.85 -30.19 14.44
C GLN A 337 7.52 -29.72 13.82
N LEU A 338 7.56 -28.81 12.86
CA LEU A 338 6.37 -28.31 12.17
C LEU A 338 5.59 -29.45 11.47
N ALA A 339 6.29 -30.36 10.79
CA ALA A 339 5.68 -31.50 10.12
C ALA A 339 4.97 -32.45 11.09
N SER A 340 5.55 -32.63 12.28
CA SER A 340 5.03 -33.59 13.31
C SER A 340 3.89 -33.01 14.16
N VAL A 341 3.68 -31.67 14.19
CA VAL A 341 2.66 -31.04 15.02
C VAL A 341 1.27 -31.37 14.45
N GLN A 342 0.54 -32.24 15.12
CA GLN A 342 -0.92 -32.36 15.03
C GLN A 342 -1.51 -31.55 16.18
N GLN A 343 -1.95 -30.34 15.88
CA GLN A 343 -2.63 -29.50 16.88
C GLN A 343 -4.10 -29.91 16.97
N ALA A 344 -4.43 -30.68 18.01
CA ALA A 344 -5.83 -30.91 18.34
C ALA A 344 -6.36 -29.71 19.14
N ALA A 345 -7.43 -29.10 18.67
CA ALA A 345 -8.10 -28.05 19.43
C ALA A 345 -8.67 -28.61 20.73
N PRO A 346 -8.53 -27.89 21.86
CA PRO A 346 -9.21 -28.27 23.10
C PRO A 346 -10.73 -28.35 22.89
N ALA A 347 -11.37 -29.33 23.49
CA ALA A 347 -12.82 -29.51 23.38
C ALA A 347 -13.55 -28.25 23.82
N GLY A 348 -14.54 -27.81 23.05
CA GLY A 348 -15.32 -26.63 23.35
C GLY A 348 -14.67 -25.29 22.96
N SER A 349 -13.51 -25.28 22.31
CA SER A 349 -12.89 -24.03 21.84
C SER A 349 -13.55 -23.49 20.58
N LEU A 350 -13.50 -22.16 20.44
CA LEU A 350 -13.59 -21.50 19.13
C LEU A 350 -12.29 -21.76 18.38
N VAL A 351 -12.37 -22.46 17.27
CA VAL A 351 -11.20 -22.70 16.40
C VAL A 351 -11.16 -21.64 15.31
N ILE A 352 -10.04 -20.95 15.22
CA ILE A 352 -9.74 -19.93 14.21
C ILE A 352 -8.64 -20.46 13.31
N THR A 353 -8.91 -20.58 12.01
CA THR A 353 -7.91 -21.05 11.02
C THR A 353 -7.63 -19.94 10.01
N PRO A 354 -6.48 -19.25 10.11
CA PRO A 354 -6.10 -18.25 9.13
C PRO A 354 -5.47 -18.87 7.89
N THR A 355 -5.74 -18.27 6.72
CA THR A 355 -5.08 -18.58 5.45
C THR A 355 -4.74 -17.26 4.76
N PHE A 356 -3.46 -17.02 4.54
CA PHE A 356 -2.97 -15.86 3.79
C PHE A 356 -2.96 -16.18 2.30
N ILE A 357 -3.60 -15.34 1.50
CA ILE A 357 -3.80 -15.54 0.06
C ILE A 357 -3.11 -14.38 -0.67
N PRO A 358 -1.88 -14.59 -1.18
CA PRO A 358 -1.21 -13.57 -1.97
C PRO A 358 -1.95 -13.36 -3.30
N LEU A 359 -2.18 -12.10 -3.68
CA LEU A 359 -2.86 -11.72 -4.90
C LEU A 359 -1.86 -11.65 -6.08
N GLY A 360 -1.38 -12.81 -6.52
CA GLY A 360 -0.42 -12.94 -7.60
C GLY A 360 -1.03 -12.74 -9.00
N PRO A 361 -0.18 -12.66 -10.04
CA PRO A 361 -0.62 -12.48 -11.43
C PRO A 361 -1.41 -13.67 -12.00
N ASP A 362 -1.32 -14.82 -11.38
CA ASP A 362 -2.02 -16.07 -11.73
C ASP A 362 -3.52 -16.05 -11.41
N ILE A 363 -3.98 -15.14 -10.55
CA ILE A 363 -5.40 -15.04 -10.16
C ILE A 363 -6.28 -14.52 -11.30
N GLY A 364 -5.73 -13.66 -12.16
CA GLY A 364 -6.50 -12.94 -13.17
C GLY A 364 -7.29 -11.76 -12.60
N ASP A 365 -7.99 -11.04 -13.45
CA ASP A 365 -8.74 -9.85 -13.11
C ASP A 365 -10.26 -10.08 -13.25
N GLU A 366 -11.02 -9.57 -12.28
CA GLU A 366 -12.48 -9.50 -12.41
C GLU A 366 -12.86 -8.38 -13.40
N PRO A 367 -13.65 -8.68 -14.45
CA PRO A 367 -13.85 -7.75 -15.57
C PRO A 367 -14.47 -6.40 -15.21
N ASP A 368 -15.49 -6.38 -14.35
CA ASP A 368 -16.22 -5.14 -14.01
C ASP A 368 -15.34 -4.21 -13.16
N VAL A 369 -14.55 -4.77 -12.25
CA VAL A 369 -13.60 -4.00 -11.42
C VAL A 369 -12.41 -3.55 -12.25
N ARG A 370 -11.97 -4.35 -13.23
CA ARG A 370 -10.97 -3.93 -14.22
C ARG A 370 -11.46 -2.74 -15.05
N ALA A 371 -12.72 -2.73 -15.47
CA ALA A 371 -13.33 -1.61 -16.17
C ALA A 371 -13.37 -0.33 -15.30
N LEU A 372 -13.66 -0.46 -14.00
CA LEU A 372 -13.57 0.67 -13.05
C LEU A 372 -12.15 1.25 -13.00
N VAL A 373 -11.13 0.38 -12.95
CA VAL A 373 -9.72 0.81 -12.93
C VAL A 373 -9.32 1.47 -14.25
N ALA A 374 -9.74 0.94 -15.38
CA ALA A 374 -9.46 1.55 -16.69
C ALA A 374 -10.09 2.95 -16.81
N ALA A 375 -11.33 3.12 -16.36
CA ALA A 375 -11.98 4.43 -16.31
C ALA A 375 -11.25 5.43 -15.38
N TYR A 376 -10.71 4.96 -14.26
CA TYR A 376 -9.85 5.77 -13.40
C TYR A 376 -8.58 6.22 -14.13
N ASP A 377 -7.88 5.33 -14.83
CA ASP A 377 -6.65 5.66 -15.57
C ASP A 377 -6.91 6.70 -16.69
N GLU A 378 -8.05 6.61 -17.37
CA GLU A 378 -8.48 7.61 -18.36
C GLU A 378 -8.75 8.98 -17.70
N GLN A 379 -9.49 9.01 -16.61
CA GLN A 379 -9.78 10.22 -15.86
C GLN A 379 -8.50 10.87 -15.30
N VAL A 380 -7.56 10.09 -14.78
CA VAL A 380 -6.24 10.57 -14.33
C VAL A 380 -5.49 11.23 -15.48
N THR A 381 -5.45 10.57 -16.64
CA THR A 381 -4.77 11.09 -17.83
C THR A 381 -5.37 12.44 -18.25
N GLU A 382 -6.70 12.51 -18.42
CA GLU A 382 -7.39 13.75 -18.81
C GLU A 382 -7.19 14.87 -17.78
N MET A 383 -7.38 14.56 -16.51
CA MET A 383 -7.21 15.52 -15.42
C MET A 383 -5.79 16.06 -15.37
N ASN A 384 -4.77 15.21 -15.38
CA ASN A 384 -3.39 15.64 -15.25
C ASN A 384 -2.89 16.41 -16.48
N LEU A 385 -3.32 16.05 -17.68
CA LEU A 385 -3.05 16.84 -18.90
C LEU A 385 -3.71 18.23 -18.85
N ARG A 386 -4.94 18.32 -18.35
CA ARG A 386 -5.64 19.60 -18.15
C ARG A 386 -4.93 20.46 -17.10
N LEU A 387 -4.58 19.89 -15.95
CA LEU A 387 -3.89 20.59 -14.86
C LEU A 387 -2.46 21.00 -15.26
N ALA A 388 -1.78 20.20 -16.07
CA ALA A 388 -0.45 20.53 -16.57
C ALA A 388 -0.42 21.83 -17.36
N LYS A 389 -1.48 22.13 -18.15
CA LYS A 389 -1.57 23.39 -18.91
C LYS A 389 -1.61 24.64 -18.02
N GLN A 390 -1.94 24.51 -16.75
CA GLN A 390 -1.99 25.58 -15.76
C GLN A 390 -0.65 25.77 -15.03
N GLN A 391 0.30 24.86 -15.24
CA GLN A 391 1.61 24.90 -14.60
C GLN A 391 2.63 25.62 -15.47
N PRO A 392 3.71 26.20 -14.89
CA PRO A 392 4.83 26.75 -15.66
C PRO A 392 5.41 25.72 -16.61
N GLU A 393 5.81 26.13 -17.82
CA GLU A 393 6.40 25.21 -18.82
C GLU A 393 7.74 24.64 -18.38
N THR A 394 8.49 25.41 -17.62
CA THR A 394 9.81 25.05 -17.09
C THR A 394 9.78 25.08 -15.57
N CYS A 395 10.65 24.29 -14.96
CA CYS A 395 10.87 24.37 -13.53
C CYS A 395 11.45 25.73 -13.13
N PRO A 396 11.20 26.19 -11.88
CA PRO A 396 11.88 27.37 -11.38
C PRO A 396 13.39 27.29 -11.59
N PRO A 397 14.06 28.39 -11.91
CA PRO A 397 15.51 28.38 -12.05
C PRO A 397 16.17 28.02 -10.72
N PRO A 398 17.37 27.43 -10.75
CA PRO A 398 18.11 27.13 -9.54
C PRO A 398 18.44 28.42 -8.79
N GLN A 399 18.50 28.35 -7.46
CA GLN A 399 19.03 29.44 -6.66
C GLN A 399 20.55 29.60 -6.92
N ARG A 400 21.12 30.73 -6.50
CA ARG A 400 22.54 30.99 -6.69
C ARG A 400 23.40 29.89 -6.04
N GLY A 401 24.18 29.16 -6.84
CA GLY A 401 25.03 28.06 -6.39
C GLY A 401 24.32 26.71 -6.27
N GLU A 402 23.03 26.65 -6.57
CA GLU A 402 22.27 25.41 -6.65
C GLU A 402 22.47 24.76 -8.04
N PRO A 403 22.89 23.49 -8.13
CA PRO A 403 23.01 22.83 -9.43
C PRO A 403 21.64 22.49 -10.02
N ALA A 404 21.56 22.46 -11.35
CA ALA A 404 20.36 22.10 -12.10
C ALA A 404 20.59 20.84 -12.93
N PHE A 405 19.52 20.12 -13.27
CA PHE A 405 19.58 18.97 -14.17
C PHE A 405 19.87 19.40 -15.61
N THR A 406 20.82 18.75 -16.26
CA THR A 406 21.23 19.01 -17.65
C THR A 406 20.69 17.98 -18.62
N GLY A 407 20.53 16.72 -18.19
CA GLY A 407 20.12 15.57 -18.99
C GLY A 407 21.27 14.92 -19.77
N ILE A 408 20.93 13.78 -20.38
CA ILE A 408 21.94 12.96 -21.09
C ILE A 408 22.42 13.61 -22.36
N SER A 409 21.64 14.41 -23.06
CA SER A 409 22.00 15.12 -24.27
C SER A 409 21.94 16.62 -24.11
N SER A 410 22.74 17.33 -24.92
CA SER A 410 22.86 18.78 -24.87
C SER A 410 21.57 19.51 -25.14
N THR A 411 21.40 20.63 -24.43
CA THR A 411 20.32 21.58 -24.64
C THR A 411 20.88 22.99 -24.83
N GLY A 412 20.94 23.44 -26.05
CA GLY A 412 21.51 24.76 -26.39
C GLY A 412 22.99 24.84 -26.01
N LYS A 413 23.35 25.69 -25.03
CA LYS A 413 24.73 25.91 -24.58
C LYS A 413 25.18 24.96 -23.46
N VAL A 414 24.29 24.15 -22.90
CA VAL A 414 24.61 23.22 -21.81
C VAL A 414 24.90 21.86 -22.38
N LYS A 415 26.11 21.36 -22.10
CA LYS A 415 26.54 20.01 -22.52
C LYS A 415 25.76 18.96 -21.73
N GLY A 416 25.30 17.90 -22.40
CA GLY A 416 24.75 16.72 -21.78
C GLY A 416 25.84 15.71 -21.41
N CYS A 417 25.50 14.75 -20.56
CA CYS A 417 26.44 13.76 -20.04
C CYS A 417 27.11 12.94 -21.15
N ALA A 418 26.37 12.58 -22.20
CA ALA A 418 26.86 11.73 -23.30
C ALA A 418 27.95 12.37 -24.17
N GLU A 419 28.14 13.70 -24.08
CA GLU A 419 29.19 14.36 -24.86
C GLU A 419 30.59 14.13 -24.30
N CYS A 420 30.71 13.81 -23.01
CA CYS A 420 31.98 13.55 -22.35
C CYS A 420 32.06 12.10 -21.82
N HIS A 421 30.94 11.46 -21.53
CA HIS A 421 30.82 10.12 -20.94
C HIS A 421 30.19 9.13 -21.93
N GLU A 422 30.83 8.93 -23.08
CA GLU A 422 30.27 8.08 -24.15
C GLU A 422 30.15 6.61 -23.73
N SER A 423 31.16 6.03 -23.07
CA SER A 423 31.16 4.62 -22.67
C SER A 423 30.07 4.34 -21.62
N GLU A 424 29.94 5.23 -20.66
CA GLU A 424 28.91 5.17 -19.62
C GLU A 424 27.51 5.33 -20.21
N SER A 425 27.34 6.19 -21.20
CA SER A 425 26.08 6.38 -21.92
C SER A 425 25.72 5.17 -22.78
N GLN A 426 26.70 4.53 -23.44
CA GLN A 426 26.50 3.27 -24.17
C GLN A 426 26.12 2.12 -23.21
N PHE A 427 26.70 2.09 -22.01
CA PHE A 427 26.33 1.15 -20.95
C PHE A 427 24.90 1.39 -20.49
N TRP A 428 24.57 2.63 -20.08
CA TRP A 428 23.25 3.04 -19.61
C TRP A 428 22.16 2.69 -20.63
N ALA A 429 22.38 2.91 -21.92
CA ALA A 429 21.39 2.62 -22.97
C ALA A 429 20.96 1.14 -23.04
N LYS A 430 21.69 0.23 -22.38
CA LYS A 430 21.36 -1.21 -22.28
C LYS A 430 20.68 -1.60 -20.97
N THR A 431 20.55 -0.67 -20.02
CA THR A 431 19.93 -0.92 -18.70
C THR A 431 18.43 -0.70 -18.73
N GLY A 432 17.72 -1.24 -17.76
CA GLY A 432 16.29 -0.99 -17.56
C GLY A 432 15.97 0.50 -17.31
N HIS A 433 16.91 1.25 -16.74
CA HIS A 433 16.76 2.67 -16.46
C HIS A 433 16.58 3.52 -17.74
N SER A 434 17.18 3.13 -18.85
CA SER A 434 17.01 3.83 -20.14
C SER A 434 15.69 3.52 -20.87
N HIS A 435 14.86 2.67 -20.30
CA HIS A 435 13.55 2.28 -20.80
C HIS A 435 12.42 2.59 -19.81
N ALA A 436 12.74 3.29 -18.73
CA ALA A 436 11.83 3.50 -17.62
C ALA A 436 10.54 4.22 -18.05
N TYR A 437 10.63 5.25 -18.90
CA TYR A 437 9.45 5.97 -19.38
C TYR A 437 8.63 5.14 -20.37
N GLU A 438 9.27 4.34 -21.20
CA GLU A 438 8.61 3.45 -22.16
C GLU A 438 7.71 2.43 -21.44
N THR A 439 8.13 1.94 -20.27
CA THR A 439 7.30 1.02 -19.46
C THR A 439 5.99 1.65 -19.02
N LEU A 440 5.98 2.94 -18.68
CA LEU A 440 4.74 3.66 -18.37
C LEU A 440 3.89 3.89 -19.62
N ALA A 441 4.53 4.27 -20.74
CA ALA A 441 3.84 4.55 -21.98
C ALA A 441 3.13 3.30 -22.54
N SER A 442 3.76 2.12 -22.42
CA SER A 442 3.18 0.84 -22.87
C SER A 442 1.89 0.47 -22.15
N VAL A 443 1.71 0.89 -20.91
CA VAL A 443 0.51 0.66 -20.08
C VAL A 443 -0.33 1.94 -19.87
N ARG A 444 -0.07 3.00 -20.65
CA ARG A 444 -0.79 4.29 -20.61
C ARG A 444 -0.76 5.00 -19.27
N LYS A 445 0.29 4.79 -18.45
CA LYS A 445 0.46 5.42 -17.13
C LYS A 445 1.46 6.58 -17.09
N GLN A 446 1.98 7.00 -18.24
CA GLN A 446 2.95 8.11 -18.35
C GLN A 446 2.41 9.47 -17.89
N PHE A 447 1.10 9.60 -17.71
CA PHE A 447 0.45 10.80 -17.18
C PHE A 447 -0.03 10.63 -15.73
N SER A 448 0.37 9.57 -15.05
CA SER A 448 0.12 9.39 -13.62
C SER A 448 1.23 10.04 -12.79
N LEU A 449 0.87 10.94 -11.87
CA LEU A 449 1.81 11.62 -10.97
C LEU A 449 2.43 10.66 -9.93
N ASP A 450 1.79 9.54 -9.66
CA ASP A 450 2.34 8.52 -8.78
C ASP A 450 3.49 7.75 -9.45
N CYS A 451 3.49 7.65 -10.79
CA CYS A 451 4.45 6.88 -11.56
C CYS A 451 5.59 7.74 -12.09
N VAL A 452 5.25 8.89 -12.69
CA VAL A 452 6.19 9.70 -13.47
C VAL A 452 7.41 10.17 -12.67
N ARG A 453 7.26 10.41 -11.37
CA ARG A 453 8.35 10.88 -10.48
C ARG A 453 9.59 9.99 -10.48
N CYS A 454 9.40 8.67 -10.64
CA CYS A 454 10.47 7.67 -10.68
C CYS A 454 10.91 7.32 -12.10
N HIS A 455 10.13 7.72 -13.12
CA HIS A 455 10.38 7.36 -14.52
C HIS A 455 10.84 8.53 -15.40
N VAL A 456 11.14 9.68 -14.77
CA VAL A 456 11.76 10.85 -15.42
C VAL A 456 12.88 11.41 -14.56
N THR A 457 13.74 12.21 -15.16
CA THR A 457 14.91 12.82 -14.52
C THR A 457 14.56 14.20 -13.97
N GLY A 458 14.80 14.42 -12.67
CA GLY A 458 14.64 15.72 -12.02
C GLY A 458 13.17 16.18 -11.89
N TRP A 459 12.23 15.29 -11.52
CA TRP A 459 10.82 15.66 -11.32
C TRP A 459 10.67 16.80 -10.32
N GLN A 460 10.05 17.92 -10.76
CA GLN A 460 9.85 19.17 -10.01
C GLN A 460 11.13 19.83 -9.45
N GLN A 461 12.27 19.59 -10.08
CA GLN A 461 13.56 20.16 -9.68
C GLN A 461 14.12 21.08 -10.78
N PRO A 462 15.01 22.06 -10.45
CA PRO A 462 15.61 22.96 -11.42
C PRO A 462 16.28 22.22 -12.58
N GLY A 463 15.95 22.59 -13.82
CA GLY A 463 16.44 21.94 -15.03
C GLY A 463 15.82 20.57 -15.36
N GLY A 464 14.98 20.04 -14.48
CA GLY A 464 14.26 18.80 -14.68
C GLY A 464 12.88 18.99 -15.34
N VAL A 465 11.90 18.15 -14.94
CA VAL A 465 10.52 18.13 -15.46
C VAL A 465 9.56 18.72 -14.44
N CYS A 466 8.80 19.76 -14.81
CA CYS A 466 7.74 20.32 -13.98
C CYS A 466 6.34 20.15 -14.58
N ARG A 467 6.25 19.77 -15.85
CA ARG A 467 4.98 19.48 -16.51
C ARG A 467 4.99 18.05 -17.07
N ILE A 468 3.99 17.30 -16.71
CA ILE A 468 3.88 15.88 -17.08
C ILE A 468 3.74 15.67 -18.61
N ASP A 469 3.22 16.65 -19.33
CA ASP A 469 3.08 16.67 -20.79
C ASP A 469 4.34 17.17 -21.52
N ARG A 470 5.40 17.54 -20.80
CA ARG A 470 6.65 18.11 -21.35
C ARG A 470 7.90 17.27 -21.03
N THR A 471 7.74 16.02 -20.65
CA THR A 471 8.85 15.13 -20.30
C THR A 471 9.87 14.95 -21.43
N HIS A 472 9.43 15.03 -22.68
CA HIS A 472 10.24 14.86 -23.90
C HIS A 472 10.95 16.14 -24.37
N VAL A 473 10.70 17.28 -23.70
CA VAL A 473 11.30 18.56 -24.09
C VAL A 473 12.68 18.75 -23.44
N GLY A 474 13.63 19.26 -24.21
CA GLY A 474 14.95 19.64 -23.69
C GLY A 474 16.07 18.63 -23.97
N GLY A 475 16.11 18.05 -25.16
CA GLY A 475 17.20 17.22 -25.62
C GLY A 475 16.77 16.03 -26.48
N ALA A 476 17.63 15.63 -27.41
CA ALA A 476 17.35 14.53 -28.33
C ALA A 476 17.42 13.14 -27.67
N GLY A 477 18.06 13.04 -26.48
CA GLY A 477 18.40 11.77 -25.84
C GLY A 477 19.70 11.17 -26.42
N PHE A 478 19.98 9.95 -26.01
CA PHE A 478 21.11 9.16 -26.49
C PHE A 478 20.59 7.86 -27.09
N GLN A 479 20.92 7.61 -28.37
CA GLN A 479 20.44 6.42 -29.11
C GLN A 479 18.89 6.24 -29.03
N GLY A 480 18.14 7.32 -29.07
CA GLY A 480 16.68 7.31 -28.99
C GLY A 480 16.10 7.18 -27.58
N ARG A 481 16.92 7.04 -26.56
CA ARG A 481 16.56 6.92 -25.13
C ARG A 481 16.76 8.23 -24.41
N GLY A 482 15.99 8.48 -23.35
CA GLY A 482 16.14 9.67 -22.52
C GLY A 482 15.84 10.98 -23.23
N LYS A 483 14.81 11.02 -24.12
CA LYS A 483 14.37 12.25 -24.79
C LYS A 483 13.95 13.27 -23.75
N GLY A 484 14.49 14.49 -23.84
CA GLY A 484 14.25 15.51 -22.84
C GLY A 484 14.73 15.07 -21.45
N ARG A 485 13.77 14.75 -20.60
CA ARG A 485 14.00 14.23 -19.24
C ARG A 485 13.29 12.90 -19.00
N GLN A 486 12.85 12.23 -20.06
CA GLN A 486 12.32 10.87 -19.97
C GLN A 486 13.42 9.91 -19.50
N ASP A 487 13.02 8.83 -18.87
CA ASP A 487 13.88 7.78 -18.32
C ASP A 487 14.67 8.20 -17.06
N VAL A 488 15.27 7.23 -16.39
CA VAL A 488 16.16 7.43 -15.24
C VAL A 488 17.58 7.66 -15.79
N GLN A 489 17.91 8.94 -16.05
CA GLN A 489 19.21 9.31 -16.60
C GLN A 489 20.28 9.43 -15.51
N CYS A 490 21.53 9.65 -15.90
CA CYS A 490 22.73 9.68 -15.05
C CYS A 490 22.56 10.50 -13.76
N GLU A 491 21.95 11.67 -13.87
CA GLU A 491 21.80 12.63 -12.79
C GLU A 491 20.82 12.18 -11.68
N MET A 492 19.98 11.15 -11.93
CA MET A 492 19.15 10.58 -10.88
C MET A 492 19.97 9.82 -9.82
N CYS A 493 21.14 9.31 -10.23
CA CYS A 493 22.07 8.62 -9.35
C CYS A 493 23.21 9.53 -8.89
N HIS A 494 23.75 10.35 -9.78
CA HIS A 494 24.96 11.15 -9.55
C HIS A 494 24.65 12.57 -9.05
N GLY A 495 23.40 13.02 -9.14
CA GLY A 495 22.99 14.39 -8.81
C GLY A 495 22.99 15.33 -10.02
N PRO A 496 22.42 16.55 -9.87
CA PRO A 496 22.30 17.54 -10.94
C PRO A 496 23.67 18.01 -11.44
N GLY A 497 23.89 17.95 -12.76
CA GLY A 497 25.22 18.10 -13.39
C GLY A 497 25.58 19.48 -13.93
N SER A 498 24.75 20.54 -13.74
CA SER A 498 24.99 21.83 -14.39
C SER A 498 26.32 22.49 -13.99
N GLU A 499 26.74 22.35 -12.74
CA GLU A 499 28.01 22.91 -12.27
C GLU A 499 29.18 22.04 -12.69
N HIS A 500 29.03 20.70 -12.65
CA HIS A 500 30.00 19.76 -13.18
C HIS A 500 30.30 19.99 -14.68
N ALA A 501 29.28 20.21 -15.48
CA ALA A 501 29.43 20.47 -16.92
C ALA A 501 30.20 21.77 -17.24
N LYS A 502 30.27 22.71 -16.29
CA LYS A 502 31.05 23.95 -16.39
C LYS A 502 32.49 23.78 -15.92
N ASP A 503 32.71 23.00 -14.87
CA ASP A 503 34.01 22.83 -14.20
C ASP A 503 34.22 21.37 -13.77
N PRO A 504 34.51 20.47 -14.73
CA PRO A 504 34.91 19.09 -14.42
C PRO A 504 36.32 19.05 -13.78
N PRO A 505 36.61 18.08 -12.86
CA PRO A 505 35.77 16.95 -12.44
C PRO A 505 34.91 17.19 -11.19
N GLY A 506 34.82 18.44 -10.69
CA GLY A 506 34.11 18.78 -9.46
C GLY A 506 32.59 18.70 -9.55
N HIS A 507 31.96 18.94 -8.41
CA HIS A 507 30.50 19.23 -8.25
C HIS A 507 29.54 18.07 -8.49
N ILE A 508 30.00 16.82 -8.63
CA ILE A 508 29.14 15.63 -8.80
C ILE A 508 29.76 14.43 -8.06
N SER A 509 28.93 13.50 -7.60
CA SER A 509 29.41 12.27 -6.97
C SER A 509 29.66 11.18 -8.02
N ALA A 510 30.85 10.59 -8.02
CA ALA A 510 31.16 9.43 -8.86
C ALA A 510 30.41 8.17 -8.36
N GLU A 511 30.15 8.08 -7.05
CA GLU A 511 29.45 6.95 -6.44
C GLU A 511 28.01 7.32 -6.07
N ALA A 512 27.07 6.42 -6.39
CA ALA A 512 25.68 6.53 -6.00
C ALA A 512 25.43 5.68 -4.73
N PRO A 513 25.16 6.30 -3.57
CA PRO A 513 24.81 5.55 -2.36
C PRO A 513 23.45 4.88 -2.51
N VAL A 514 23.23 3.75 -1.80
CA VAL A 514 21.94 3.01 -1.82
C VAL A 514 20.73 3.87 -1.47
N SER A 515 20.92 4.91 -0.66
CA SER A 515 19.86 5.86 -0.30
C SER A 515 19.26 6.59 -1.52
N VAL A 516 19.96 6.67 -2.63
CA VAL A 516 19.43 7.20 -3.90
C VAL A 516 18.53 6.17 -4.57
N CYS A 517 18.92 4.89 -4.55
CA CYS A 517 18.17 3.79 -5.17
C CYS A 517 16.79 3.61 -4.52
N ILE A 518 16.74 3.62 -3.18
CA ILE A 518 15.52 3.39 -2.42
C ILE A 518 14.48 4.52 -2.53
N ARG A 519 14.80 5.65 -3.16
CA ARG A 519 13.81 6.70 -3.50
C ARG A 519 12.78 6.23 -4.54
N CYS A 520 13.16 5.24 -5.36
CA CYS A 520 12.31 4.64 -6.37
C CYS A 520 12.08 3.15 -6.10
N HIS A 521 13.10 2.44 -5.60
CA HIS A 521 13.03 1.02 -5.21
C HIS A 521 12.60 0.88 -3.75
N GLU A 522 11.47 1.48 -3.40
CA GLU A 522 10.82 1.31 -2.10
C GLU A 522 10.07 -0.04 -2.02
N ALA A 523 9.83 -0.55 -0.81
CA ALA A 523 9.25 -1.88 -0.60
C ALA A 523 7.89 -2.07 -1.30
N ALA A 524 7.08 -1.01 -1.41
CA ALA A 524 5.78 -1.05 -2.09
C ALA A 524 5.91 -1.30 -3.61
N ASN A 525 6.97 -0.77 -4.25
CA ASN A 525 7.16 -0.80 -5.70
C ASN A 525 8.20 -1.83 -6.13
N SER A 526 9.13 -2.19 -5.24
CA SER A 526 10.25 -3.08 -5.52
C SER A 526 10.56 -3.96 -4.30
N PRO A 527 9.63 -4.85 -3.91
CA PRO A 527 9.72 -5.61 -2.65
C PRO A 527 10.93 -6.53 -2.56
N HIS A 528 11.54 -6.87 -3.71
CA HIS A 528 12.72 -7.73 -3.79
C HIS A 528 14.01 -6.95 -4.06
N PHE A 529 13.96 -5.61 -3.94
CA PHE A 529 15.16 -4.81 -4.16
C PHE A 529 16.24 -5.15 -3.13
N ASP A 530 17.39 -5.52 -3.64
CA ASP A 530 18.63 -5.76 -2.89
C ASP A 530 19.77 -5.13 -3.67
N ASP A 531 20.48 -4.19 -3.08
CA ASP A 531 21.52 -3.43 -3.77
C ASP A 531 22.62 -4.35 -4.33
N GLY A 532 23.06 -5.34 -3.56
CA GLY A 532 24.07 -6.28 -4.01
C GLY A 532 23.66 -7.10 -5.25
N ARG A 533 22.37 -7.40 -5.37
CA ARG A 533 21.80 -8.16 -6.50
C ARG A 533 21.48 -7.28 -7.71
N TYR A 534 21.04 -6.04 -7.49
CA TYR A 534 20.60 -5.14 -8.57
C TYR A 534 21.74 -4.28 -9.13
N ARG A 535 22.73 -3.89 -8.31
CA ARG A 535 23.87 -3.07 -8.74
C ARG A 535 24.64 -3.62 -9.94
N PRO A 536 24.89 -4.94 -10.07
CA PRO A 536 25.57 -5.50 -11.26
C PRO A 536 24.83 -5.27 -12.60
N PHE A 537 23.55 -4.89 -12.58
CA PHE A 537 22.80 -4.52 -13.78
C PHE A 537 22.99 -3.05 -14.19
N ILE A 538 23.58 -2.23 -13.33
CA ILE A 538 23.82 -0.80 -13.59
C ILE A 538 25.27 -0.39 -13.41
N VAL A 539 26.15 -1.28 -12.95
CA VAL A 539 27.62 -1.09 -12.84
C VAL A 539 28.30 -2.27 -13.49
N GLY A 540 29.28 -1.99 -14.35
CA GLY A 540 30.02 -3.02 -15.07
C GLY A 540 31.06 -2.44 -16.03
N PRO A 541 31.61 -3.24 -16.96
CA PRO A 541 32.59 -2.79 -17.93
C PRO A 541 32.09 -1.58 -18.75
N GLY A 542 32.72 -0.44 -18.56
CA GLY A 542 32.36 0.84 -19.16
C GLY A 542 31.48 1.75 -18.31
N HIS A 543 31.10 1.27 -17.09
CA HIS A 543 30.45 2.10 -16.08
C HIS A 543 30.85 1.62 -14.68
N GLY A 544 31.75 2.35 -14.03
CA GLY A 544 32.30 1.99 -12.71
C GLY A 544 33.36 0.89 -12.72
N THR A 545 33.57 0.20 -13.85
CA THR A 545 34.66 -0.75 -14.08
C THR A 545 35.35 -0.43 -15.41
N PRO A 546 36.67 -0.33 -15.44
CA PRO A 546 37.40 -0.08 -16.66
C PRO A 546 37.15 -1.15 -17.73
N LEU A 547 37.10 -0.71 -19.00
CA LEU A 547 37.01 -1.61 -20.15
C LEU A 547 38.39 -2.27 -20.41
N LYS A 548 38.34 -3.57 -20.71
CA LYS A 548 39.51 -4.27 -21.26
C LYS A 548 39.69 -3.92 -22.75
N PRO A 549 40.91 -4.07 -23.31
CA PRO A 549 41.15 -3.85 -24.73
C PRO A 549 40.16 -4.67 -25.60
N GLY A 550 39.38 -3.98 -26.45
CA GLY A 550 38.39 -4.59 -27.32
C GLY A 550 37.04 -4.92 -26.67
N GLU A 551 36.89 -4.71 -25.38
CA GLU A 551 35.62 -4.90 -24.65
C GLU A 551 34.66 -3.74 -24.94
N LYS A 552 33.35 -4.05 -25.02
CA LYS A 552 32.28 -3.04 -25.16
C LYS A 552 31.59 -2.81 -23.84
N PRO A 553 31.11 -1.58 -23.54
CA PRO A 553 30.33 -1.31 -22.33
C PRO A 553 29.10 -2.21 -22.23
N HIS A 554 28.94 -2.90 -21.11
CA HIS A 554 27.79 -3.75 -20.87
C HIS A 554 27.55 -4.02 -19.36
N PRO A 555 26.30 -4.26 -18.91
CA PRO A 555 26.01 -4.72 -17.56
C PRO A 555 26.69 -6.05 -17.27
N LEU A 556 27.18 -6.24 -16.04
CA LEU A 556 27.88 -7.47 -15.63
C LEU A 556 26.97 -8.69 -15.54
N ALA A 557 25.71 -8.50 -15.21
CA ALA A 557 24.76 -9.60 -15.10
C ALA A 557 24.33 -10.08 -16.50
N SER A 558 24.67 -11.33 -16.82
CA SER A 558 24.19 -12.05 -18.00
C SER A 558 23.07 -13.02 -17.59
N GLY A 559 22.04 -13.17 -18.42
CA GLY A 559 20.92 -14.08 -18.19
C GLY A 559 19.63 -13.35 -17.72
N SER A 560 18.71 -14.07 -17.10
CA SER A 560 17.39 -13.57 -16.68
C SER A 560 17.46 -12.38 -15.69
N GLY A 561 17.97 -11.25 -16.19
CA GLY A 561 18.05 -9.99 -15.46
C GLY A 561 16.71 -9.25 -15.41
N PRO A 562 16.64 -8.11 -14.68
CA PRO A 562 15.44 -7.28 -14.60
C PRO A 562 14.83 -6.94 -15.96
N ASN A 563 15.63 -6.83 -17.02
CA ASN A 563 15.15 -6.56 -18.37
C ASN A 563 14.38 -7.73 -18.99
N GLU A 564 14.76 -8.98 -18.72
CA GLU A 564 13.99 -10.14 -19.20
C GLU A 564 12.74 -10.36 -18.37
N ALA A 565 12.81 -10.14 -17.06
CA ALA A 565 11.67 -10.15 -16.19
C ALA A 565 10.66 -9.04 -16.57
N LEU A 566 11.14 -7.84 -16.90
CA LEU A 566 10.34 -6.73 -17.40
C LEU A 566 9.67 -7.06 -18.73
N LYS A 567 10.41 -7.64 -19.69
CA LYS A 567 9.85 -8.11 -20.97
C LYS A 567 8.80 -9.20 -20.79
N ALA A 568 9.00 -10.11 -19.84
CA ALA A 568 8.02 -11.15 -19.54
C ALA A 568 6.74 -10.56 -18.92
N SER A 569 6.87 -9.59 -18.01
CA SER A 569 5.71 -8.91 -17.42
C SER A 569 4.93 -8.09 -18.45
N LEU A 570 5.60 -7.41 -19.38
CA LEU A 570 4.97 -6.65 -20.45
C LEU A 570 4.24 -7.56 -21.47
N LYS A 571 4.73 -8.78 -21.73
CA LYS A 571 4.04 -9.76 -22.58
C LYS A 571 2.75 -10.32 -21.96
N GLY A 572 2.68 -10.39 -20.64
CA GLY A 572 1.47 -10.80 -19.91
C GLY A 572 0.38 -9.72 -19.81
N MET A 573 0.67 -8.49 -20.25
CA MET A 573 -0.25 -7.35 -20.20
C MET A 573 -0.85 -6.99 -21.59
N GLN A 574 -0.47 -7.69 -22.65
CA GLN A 574 -1.09 -7.65 -23.98
C GLN A 574 -2.18 -8.71 -24.09
#